data_6cf0b7221e7c6df0ee8b3ab37b279864
#
_entry.id   6cf0b7221e7c6df0ee8b3ab37b279864
#
_cell.length_a   1.000
_cell.length_b   1.000
_cell.length_c   1.000
_cell.angle_alpha   90.00
_cell.angle_beta   90.00
_cell.angle_gamma   90.00
#
_symmetry.space_group_name_H-M   'P 1'
#
loop_
_entity.id
_entity.type
_entity.pdbx_description
1 polymer ?
#
loop_
_entity_poly.entity_id
_entity_poly.type
_entity_poly.pdbx_seq_one_letter_code
_entity_poly.pdbx_strand_id
1 'polypeptide(L)'
;MSDPPSDYERVSIYPVDPDVLEKLLATQIECIFNWSTRDGWPMGVVMSCLWRDGRMWLTSGAQRHRISAIRRDPRCSVVVTSTGTVLGPGKTVTIKGRCIVHEDRETKDWFYPAFAAHLNPDPTGAEVFRRRLDSPLRVILEVVPEKYISYDGIKMLQHSLGSLDESRLGKPKSSDTERLPRELARRGLGSDTAGSGEVPG
;
A
#
# COMPACT_ATOMS: atom_id res chain seq x y z
N MET A 1 -15.07 20.99 -24.08
CA MET A 1 -14.14 20.62 -23.01
C MET A 1 -14.80 21.15 -21.75
N SER A 2 -15.16 20.28 -20.81
CA SER A 2 -15.63 20.69 -19.49
C SER A 2 -14.47 21.35 -18.76
N ASP A 3 -14.75 22.42 -17.99
CA ASP A 3 -13.74 23.04 -17.14
C ASP A 3 -13.11 21.97 -16.22
N PRO A 4 -11.78 22.04 -15.98
CA PRO A 4 -11.14 21.13 -15.04
C PRO A 4 -11.81 21.26 -13.65
N PRO A 5 -11.85 20.19 -12.85
CA PRO A 5 -12.44 20.26 -11.52
C PRO A 5 -11.79 21.39 -10.73
N SER A 6 -12.61 22.24 -10.13
CA SER A 6 -12.19 23.46 -9.43
C SER A 6 -11.39 23.20 -8.14
N ASP A 7 -11.10 21.94 -7.80
CA ASP A 7 -10.49 21.58 -6.53
C ASP A 7 -9.51 20.39 -6.67
N TYR A 8 -8.27 20.72 -7.05
CA TYR A 8 -7.17 19.75 -7.19
C TYR A 8 -6.71 19.14 -5.86
N GLU A 9 -7.09 19.71 -4.73
CA GLU A 9 -6.66 19.25 -3.41
C GLU A 9 -7.59 18.16 -2.84
N ARG A 10 -8.75 17.92 -3.44
CA ARG A 10 -9.68 16.85 -3.03
C ARG A 10 -9.29 15.51 -3.62
N VAL A 11 -8.20 14.95 -3.18
CA VAL A 11 -7.64 13.71 -3.74
C VAL A 11 -8.21 12.44 -3.13
N SER A 12 -8.90 12.51 -1.99
CA SER A 12 -9.44 11.30 -1.32
C SER A 12 -10.63 10.67 -2.05
N ILE A 13 -11.17 11.34 -3.05
CA ILE A 13 -12.26 10.84 -3.91
C ILE A 13 -11.77 9.92 -5.04
N TYR A 14 -10.47 9.66 -5.15
CA TYR A 14 -9.90 8.76 -6.15
C TYR A 14 -9.38 7.45 -5.53
N PRO A 15 -10.21 6.63 -4.86
CA PRO A 15 -9.76 5.34 -4.37
C PRO A 15 -9.52 4.38 -5.53
N VAL A 16 -8.63 3.42 -5.34
CA VAL A 16 -8.52 2.26 -6.23
C VAL A 16 -9.80 1.44 -6.13
N ASP A 17 -10.36 1.00 -7.27
CA ASP A 17 -11.55 0.14 -7.28
C ASP A 17 -11.26 -1.20 -6.58
N PRO A 18 -12.23 -1.81 -5.90
CA PRO A 18 -12.00 -3.01 -5.07
C PRO A 18 -11.38 -4.19 -5.81
N ASP A 19 -11.84 -4.45 -7.04
CA ASP A 19 -11.32 -5.53 -7.90
C ASP A 19 -9.88 -5.23 -8.39
N VAL A 20 -9.59 -3.97 -8.71
CA VAL A 20 -8.25 -3.51 -9.09
C VAL A 20 -7.32 -3.55 -7.89
N LEU A 21 -7.81 -3.21 -6.69
CA LEU A 21 -7.05 -3.29 -5.45
C LEU A 21 -6.64 -4.74 -5.16
N GLU A 22 -7.58 -5.68 -5.22
CA GLU A 22 -7.29 -7.10 -5.01
C GLU A 22 -6.28 -7.62 -6.04
N LYS A 23 -6.47 -7.27 -7.32
CA LYS A 23 -5.53 -7.61 -8.39
C LYS A 23 -4.15 -7.03 -8.15
N LEU A 24 -4.04 -5.77 -7.69
CA LEU A 24 -2.78 -5.14 -7.35
C LEU A 24 -2.06 -5.91 -6.25
N LEU A 25 -2.75 -6.21 -5.15
CA LEU A 25 -2.17 -6.92 -4.02
C LEU A 25 -1.74 -8.35 -4.41
N ALA A 26 -2.54 -9.04 -5.24
CA ALA A 26 -2.25 -10.39 -5.70
C ALA A 26 -1.10 -10.49 -6.71
N THR A 27 -0.83 -9.44 -7.47
CA THR A 27 0.20 -9.46 -8.53
C THR A 27 1.51 -8.81 -8.14
N GLN A 28 1.52 -7.92 -7.15
CA GLN A 28 2.73 -7.24 -6.71
C GLN A 28 3.61 -8.18 -5.87
N ILE A 29 4.89 -8.22 -6.20
CA ILE A 29 5.89 -9.07 -5.54
C ILE A 29 6.71 -8.33 -4.48
N GLU A 30 6.59 -6.99 -4.41
CA GLU A 30 7.32 -6.14 -3.47
C GLU A 30 6.40 -5.17 -2.75
N CYS A 31 6.71 -4.90 -1.51
CA CYS A 31 6.03 -3.89 -0.70
C CYS A 31 7.02 -3.14 0.18
N ILE A 32 6.62 -1.98 0.72
CA ILE A 32 7.34 -1.32 1.79
C ILE A 32 6.68 -1.72 3.11
N PHE A 33 7.39 -2.46 3.94
CA PHE A 33 6.96 -2.81 5.29
C PHE A 33 7.46 -1.78 6.29
N ASN A 34 6.54 -1.19 7.06
CA ASN A 34 6.85 -0.11 8.01
C ASN A 34 6.52 -0.51 9.44
N TRP A 35 7.35 -0.07 10.38
CA TRP A 35 7.21 -0.26 11.82
C TRP A 35 7.76 0.94 12.60
N SER A 36 7.54 1.00 13.91
CA SER A 36 8.12 2.02 14.79
C SER A 36 9.25 1.45 15.62
N THR A 37 10.36 2.19 15.71
CA THR A 37 11.48 1.87 16.61
C THR A 37 11.09 2.13 18.07
N ARG A 38 11.97 1.75 19.03
CA ARG A 38 11.70 1.97 20.45
C ARG A 38 11.65 3.46 20.81
N ASP A 39 12.44 4.27 20.11
CA ASP A 39 12.53 5.73 20.25
C ASP A 39 11.53 6.49 19.36
N GLY A 40 10.58 5.77 18.75
CA GLY A 40 9.47 6.36 18.01
C GLY A 40 9.71 6.67 16.54
N TRP A 41 10.89 6.37 15.99
CA TRP A 41 11.16 6.61 14.57
C TRP A 41 10.32 5.67 13.68
N PRO A 42 9.67 6.21 12.64
CA PRO A 42 9.06 5.39 11.61
C PRO A 42 10.17 4.81 10.70
N MET A 43 10.19 3.51 10.56
CA MET A 43 11.13 2.79 9.68
C MET A 43 10.39 2.05 8.59
N GLY A 44 10.97 2.02 7.40
CA GLY A 44 10.43 1.28 6.25
C GLY A 44 11.54 0.58 5.47
N VAL A 45 11.23 -0.61 4.97
CA VAL A 45 12.11 -1.37 4.06
C VAL A 45 11.30 -2.00 2.94
N VAL A 46 11.92 -2.08 1.76
CA VAL A 46 11.37 -2.88 0.67
C VAL A 46 11.57 -4.36 1.00
N MET A 47 10.50 -5.13 0.88
CA MET A 47 10.49 -6.58 1.11
C MET A 47 9.64 -7.25 0.04
N SER A 48 10.04 -8.46 -0.35
CA SER A 48 9.15 -9.31 -1.14
C SER A 48 7.94 -9.71 -0.31
N CYS A 49 6.79 -9.81 -0.96
CA CYS A 49 5.50 -10.08 -0.31
C CYS A 49 4.66 -11.08 -1.11
N LEU A 50 3.69 -11.66 -0.43
CA LEU A 50 2.66 -12.53 -0.99
C LEU A 50 1.31 -12.11 -0.41
N TRP A 51 0.34 -11.81 -1.25
CA TRP A 51 -1.04 -11.60 -0.86
C TRP A 51 -1.81 -12.92 -0.93
N ARG A 52 -2.39 -13.34 0.20
CA ARG A 52 -3.18 -14.56 0.26
C ARG A 52 -4.22 -14.48 1.38
N ASP A 53 -5.44 -14.90 1.08
CA ASP A 53 -6.56 -15.00 2.03
C ASP A 53 -6.84 -13.69 2.79
N GLY A 54 -6.74 -12.54 2.07
CA GLY A 54 -6.94 -11.22 2.65
C GLY A 54 -5.84 -10.76 3.61
N ARG A 55 -4.63 -11.36 3.52
CA ARG A 55 -3.46 -11.07 4.36
C ARG A 55 -2.23 -10.80 3.51
N MET A 56 -1.36 -9.94 4.02
CA MET A 56 -0.04 -9.74 3.42
C MET A 56 1.00 -10.55 4.20
N TRP A 57 1.68 -11.42 3.49
CA TRP A 57 2.68 -12.33 4.03
C TRP A 57 4.08 -11.96 3.57
N LEU A 58 5.02 -11.93 4.53
CA LEU A 58 6.42 -11.61 4.30
C LEU A 58 7.31 -12.57 5.10
N THR A 59 8.63 -12.51 4.87
CA THR A 59 9.57 -13.30 5.67
C THR A 59 10.82 -12.52 6.01
N SER A 60 11.42 -12.83 7.17
CA SER A 60 12.63 -12.19 7.66
C SER A 60 13.45 -13.14 8.53
N GLY A 61 14.72 -12.83 8.75
CA GLY A 61 15.50 -13.49 9.82
C GLY A 61 15.08 -12.95 11.18
N ALA A 62 14.92 -13.81 12.18
CA ALA A 62 14.49 -13.48 13.54
C ALA A 62 15.39 -12.44 14.24
N GLN A 63 16.67 -12.38 13.87
CA GLN A 63 17.66 -11.44 14.44
C GLN A 63 17.52 -10.01 13.92
N ARG A 64 16.66 -9.74 12.92
CA ARG A 64 16.50 -8.39 12.38
C ARG A 64 15.75 -7.48 13.36
N HIS A 65 16.18 -6.21 13.46
CA HIS A 65 15.59 -5.21 14.35
C HIS A 65 14.07 -5.05 14.18
N ARG A 66 13.55 -5.19 12.95
CA ARG A 66 12.11 -5.14 12.68
C ARG A 66 11.34 -6.24 13.41
N ILE A 67 11.95 -7.42 13.62
CA ILE A 67 11.27 -8.52 14.33
C ILE A 67 11.15 -8.19 15.82
N SER A 68 12.19 -7.70 16.46
CA SER A 68 12.10 -7.25 17.86
C SER A 68 11.16 -6.05 18.03
N ALA A 69 11.09 -5.17 17.03
CA ALA A 69 10.15 -4.06 17.03
C ALA A 69 8.69 -4.53 16.95
N ILE A 70 8.37 -5.43 16.02
CA ILE A 70 7.03 -5.99 15.84
C ILE A 70 6.58 -6.82 17.04
N ARG A 71 7.46 -7.58 17.66
CA ARG A 71 7.16 -8.32 18.91
C ARG A 71 6.81 -7.39 20.07
N ARG A 72 7.40 -6.19 20.10
CA ARG A 72 7.12 -5.15 21.10
C ARG A 72 5.82 -4.39 20.80
N ASP A 73 5.62 -4.01 19.53
CA ASP A 73 4.45 -3.29 19.06
C ASP A 73 4.05 -3.86 17.68
N PRO A 74 2.96 -4.63 17.61
CA PRO A 74 2.54 -5.28 16.38
C PRO A 74 1.95 -4.33 15.34
N ARG A 75 1.73 -3.05 15.66
CA ARG A 75 1.21 -2.07 14.70
C ARG A 75 2.22 -1.83 13.58
N CYS A 76 1.73 -1.97 12.37
CA CYS A 76 2.55 -1.81 11.16
C CYS A 76 1.73 -1.19 10.02
N SER A 77 2.41 -0.85 8.97
CA SER A 77 1.76 -0.60 7.68
C SER A 77 2.57 -1.22 6.54
N VAL A 78 1.84 -1.58 5.49
CA VAL A 78 2.42 -2.04 4.23
C VAL A 78 1.98 -1.11 3.12
N VAL A 79 2.94 -0.63 2.32
CA VAL A 79 2.66 0.20 1.15
C VAL A 79 2.97 -0.61 -0.10
N VAL A 80 2.01 -0.64 -1.01
CA VAL A 80 2.09 -1.34 -2.30
C VAL A 80 1.85 -0.33 -3.42
N THR A 81 2.63 -0.42 -4.49
CA THR A 81 2.46 0.39 -5.70
C THR A 81 2.20 -0.52 -6.90
N SER A 82 1.45 -0.02 -7.89
CA SER A 82 1.21 -0.74 -9.14
C SER A 82 2.37 -0.67 -10.13
N THR A 83 3.40 0.13 -9.84
CA THR A 83 4.62 0.20 -10.67
C THR A 83 5.27 -1.17 -10.78
N GLY A 84 5.63 -1.57 -12.00
CA GLY A 84 6.22 -2.88 -12.27
C GLY A 84 5.22 -4.01 -12.42
N THR A 85 3.91 -3.77 -12.27
CA THR A 85 2.84 -4.75 -12.51
C THR A 85 2.14 -4.52 -13.86
N VAL A 86 1.31 -5.48 -14.25
CA VAL A 86 0.44 -5.38 -15.45
C VAL A 86 -0.60 -4.24 -15.36
N LEU A 87 -0.79 -3.65 -14.18
CA LEU A 87 -1.70 -2.52 -13.98
C LEU A 87 -1.09 -1.17 -14.35
N GLY A 88 0.22 -1.14 -14.64
CA GLY A 88 0.96 0.09 -14.89
C GLY A 88 1.08 0.99 -13.65
N PRO A 89 1.82 2.11 -13.74
CA PRO A 89 2.03 3.01 -12.61
C PRO A 89 0.76 3.80 -12.24
N GLY A 90 0.83 4.51 -11.11
CA GLY A 90 -0.18 5.50 -10.71
C GLY A 90 -1.17 5.03 -9.66
N LYS A 91 -1.13 3.76 -9.22
CA LYS A 91 -1.99 3.28 -8.12
C LYS A 91 -1.15 2.93 -6.91
N THR A 92 -1.65 3.29 -5.73
CA THR A 92 -1.01 2.95 -4.46
C THR A 92 -2.04 2.49 -3.43
N VAL A 93 -1.61 1.59 -2.56
CA VAL A 93 -2.40 1.10 -1.43
C VAL A 93 -1.52 1.08 -0.20
N THR A 94 -1.97 1.72 0.87
CA THR A 94 -1.40 1.55 2.21
C THR A 94 -2.36 0.71 3.05
N ILE A 95 -1.87 -0.41 3.54
CA ILE A 95 -2.56 -1.27 4.49
C ILE A 95 -2.06 -0.89 5.89
N LYS A 96 -2.93 -0.37 6.75
CA LYS A 96 -2.67 -0.29 8.18
C LYS A 96 -3.16 -1.57 8.83
N GLY A 97 -2.36 -2.15 9.73
CA GLY A 97 -2.73 -3.41 10.34
C GLY A 97 -1.83 -3.80 11.50
N ARG A 98 -1.98 -5.06 11.90
CA ARG A 98 -1.15 -5.70 12.92
C ARG A 98 -0.40 -6.87 12.31
N CYS A 99 0.84 -6.99 12.74
CA CYS A 99 1.72 -8.04 12.26
C CYS A 99 1.85 -9.15 13.32
N ILE A 100 1.61 -10.39 12.91
CA ILE A 100 1.83 -11.61 13.69
C ILE A 100 3.14 -12.24 13.21
N VAL A 101 3.96 -12.72 14.14
CA VAL A 101 5.23 -13.39 13.83
C VAL A 101 5.03 -14.89 14.03
N HIS A 102 5.14 -15.68 12.97
CA HIS A 102 5.03 -17.13 12.98
C HIS A 102 6.41 -17.76 12.93
N GLU A 103 6.61 -18.77 13.79
CA GLU A 103 7.84 -19.57 13.87
C GLU A 103 7.55 -21.07 13.67
N ASP A 104 6.27 -21.44 13.71
CA ASP A 104 5.79 -22.80 13.63
C ASP A 104 6.02 -23.44 12.23
N ARG A 105 6.10 -24.75 12.21
CA ARG A 105 6.35 -25.53 10.99
C ARG A 105 5.16 -25.52 10.05
N GLU A 106 3.95 -25.53 10.58
CA GLU A 106 2.71 -25.54 9.79
C GLU A 106 2.63 -24.33 8.86
N THR A 107 2.87 -23.13 9.39
CA THR A 107 2.92 -21.89 8.59
C THR A 107 4.03 -21.94 7.54
N LYS A 108 5.22 -22.43 7.90
CA LYS A 108 6.37 -22.53 6.99
C LYS A 108 6.11 -23.49 5.83
N ASP A 109 5.43 -24.60 6.08
CA ASP A 109 5.21 -25.66 5.08
C ASP A 109 4.33 -25.22 3.91
N TRP A 110 3.33 -24.39 4.16
CA TRP A 110 2.54 -23.83 3.06
C TRP A 110 3.14 -22.55 2.48
N PHE A 111 3.74 -21.69 3.34
CA PHE A 111 4.21 -20.37 2.93
C PHE A 111 5.41 -20.47 1.98
N TYR A 112 6.43 -21.25 2.29
CA TYR A 112 7.64 -21.28 1.47
C TYR A 112 7.41 -21.71 0.03
N PRO A 113 6.65 -22.78 -0.27
CA PRO A 113 6.32 -23.13 -1.64
C PRO A 113 5.54 -22.05 -2.36
N ALA A 114 4.49 -21.49 -1.73
CA ALA A 114 3.64 -20.47 -2.30
C ALA A 114 4.43 -19.17 -2.59
N PHE A 115 5.24 -18.71 -1.64
CA PHE A 115 6.05 -17.51 -1.76
C PHE A 115 7.15 -17.67 -2.82
N ALA A 116 7.82 -18.83 -2.87
CA ALA A 116 8.83 -19.11 -3.86
C ALA A 116 8.26 -19.15 -5.29
N ALA A 117 7.10 -19.78 -5.48
CA ALA A 117 6.42 -19.82 -6.77
C ALA A 117 5.91 -18.44 -7.21
N HIS A 118 5.43 -17.61 -6.27
CA HIS A 118 4.98 -16.25 -6.54
C HIS A 118 6.12 -15.35 -7.06
N LEU A 119 7.32 -15.50 -6.50
CA LEU A 119 8.47 -14.68 -6.85
C LEU A 119 9.27 -15.20 -8.05
N ASN A 120 9.16 -16.49 -8.37
CA ASN A 120 9.93 -17.13 -9.45
C ASN A 120 9.00 -17.88 -10.39
N PRO A 121 8.77 -17.38 -11.61
CA PRO A 121 7.97 -18.07 -12.61
C PRO A 121 8.58 -19.41 -13.06
N ASP A 122 9.92 -19.56 -13.01
CA ASP A 122 10.61 -20.82 -13.30
C ASP A 122 10.54 -21.79 -12.10
N PRO A 123 9.98 -23.00 -12.27
CA PRO A 123 9.86 -23.98 -11.18
C PRO A 123 11.20 -24.38 -10.54
N THR A 124 12.28 -24.46 -11.33
CA THR A 124 13.62 -24.81 -10.82
C THR A 124 14.16 -23.70 -9.92
N GLY A 125 14.04 -22.44 -10.35
CA GLY A 125 14.40 -21.28 -9.55
C GLY A 125 13.57 -21.18 -8.27
N ALA A 126 12.26 -21.43 -8.36
CA ALA A 126 11.36 -21.46 -7.21
C ALA A 126 11.80 -22.49 -6.17
N GLU A 127 12.16 -23.73 -6.59
CA GLU A 127 12.61 -24.80 -5.66
C GLU A 127 13.95 -24.44 -5.00
N VAL A 128 14.91 -23.91 -5.74
CA VAL A 128 16.19 -23.45 -5.19
C VAL A 128 15.96 -22.34 -4.16
N PHE A 129 15.07 -21.39 -4.44
CA PHE A 129 14.74 -20.30 -3.52
C PHE A 129 14.00 -20.81 -2.28
N ARG A 130 13.03 -21.70 -2.44
CA ARG A 130 12.31 -22.35 -1.35
C ARG A 130 13.27 -22.99 -0.33
N ARG A 131 14.27 -23.75 -0.81
CA ARG A 131 15.27 -24.37 0.08
C ARG A 131 16.08 -23.35 0.87
N ARG A 132 16.39 -22.19 0.29
CA ARG A 132 17.11 -21.11 0.98
C ARG A 132 16.23 -20.41 2.04
N LEU A 133 14.91 -20.42 1.86
CA LEU A 133 13.98 -19.85 2.85
C LEU A 133 13.91 -20.68 4.12
N ASP A 134 14.04 -22.00 4.03
CA ASP A 134 13.91 -22.93 5.16
C ASP A 134 15.18 -22.96 6.02
N SER A 135 15.46 -21.82 6.68
CA SER A 135 16.58 -21.68 7.61
C SER A 135 16.10 -21.62 9.07
N PRO A 136 16.92 -22.04 10.05
CA PRO A 136 16.54 -22.07 11.46
C PRO A 136 16.10 -20.73 12.03
N LEU A 137 16.63 -19.61 11.50
CA LEU A 137 16.33 -18.27 11.97
C LEU A 137 15.20 -17.57 11.18
N ARG A 138 14.60 -18.26 10.21
CA ARG A 138 13.55 -17.67 9.39
C ARG A 138 12.22 -17.63 10.12
N VAL A 139 11.62 -16.44 10.14
CA VAL A 139 10.26 -16.21 10.63
C VAL A 139 9.37 -15.70 9.52
N ILE A 140 8.08 -15.91 9.63
CA ILE A 140 7.07 -15.43 8.70
C ILE A 140 6.27 -14.33 9.39
N LEU A 141 5.97 -13.27 8.64
CA LEU A 141 5.19 -12.13 9.09
C LEU A 141 3.84 -12.18 8.39
N GLU A 142 2.77 -12.24 9.15
CA GLU A 142 1.40 -12.09 8.69
C GLU A 142 0.90 -10.71 9.07
N VAL A 143 0.61 -9.86 8.09
CA VAL A 143 -0.03 -8.56 8.32
C VAL A 143 -1.53 -8.73 8.16
N VAL A 144 -2.25 -8.54 9.25
CA VAL A 144 -3.71 -8.54 9.32
C VAL A 144 -4.22 -7.14 9.06
N PRO A 145 -4.92 -6.88 7.94
CA PRO A 145 -5.40 -5.54 7.61
C PRO A 145 -6.49 -5.05 8.58
N GLU A 146 -6.38 -3.80 9.02
CA GLU A 146 -7.43 -3.08 9.77
C GLU A 146 -8.03 -1.95 8.93
N LYS A 147 -7.25 -1.37 8.02
CA LYS A 147 -7.70 -0.24 7.18
C LYS A 147 -6.88 -0.15 5.91
N TYR A 148 -7.57 0.14 4.81
CA TYR A 148 -6.96 0.46 3.52
C TYR A 148 -7.04 1.96 3.26
N ILE A 149 -5.93 2.52 2.73
CA ILE A 149 -5.84 3.87 2.20
C ILE A 149 -5.31 3.71 0.79
N SER A 150 -6.10 4.04 -0.22
CA SER A 150 -5.70 3.86 -1.62
C SER A 150 -5.87 5.15 -2.41
N TYR A 151 -5.11 5.25 -3.49
CA TYR A 151 -5.15 6.36 -4.41
C TYR A 151 -4.89 5.85 -5.84
N ASP A 152 -5.70 6.34 -6.80
CA ASP A 152 -5.58 6.08 -8.22
C ASP A 152 -5.37 7.40 -8.98
N GLY A 153 -4.13 7.69 -9.33
CA GLY A 153 -3.76 8.89 -10.09
C GLY A 153 -4.30 8.88 -11.53
N ILE A 154 -4.60 7.71 -12.09
CA ILE A 154 -5.21 7.62 -13.42
C ILE A 154 -6.67 8.10 -13.37
N LYS A 155 -7.41 7.73 -12.31
CA LYS A 155 -8.77 8.28 -12.10
C LYS A 155 -8.75 9.80 -11.96
N MET A 156 -7.79 10.33 -11.20
CA MET A 156 -7.63 11.77 -11.05
C MET A 156 -7.39 12.44 -12.40
N LEU A 157 -6.47 11.91 -13.20
CA LEU A 157 -6.19 12.44 -14.54
C LEU A 157 -7.44 12.35 -15.45
N GLN A 158 -8.14 11.23 -15.47
CA GLN A 158 -9.37 11.06 -16.26
C GLN A 158 -10.46 12.03 -15.83
N HIS A 159 -10.61 12.29 -14.53
CA HIS A 159 -11.57 13.27 -14.01
C HIS A 159 -11.20 14.69 -14.46
N SER A 160 -9.93 15.06 -14.36
CA SER A 160 -9.44 16.37 -14.83
C SER A 160 -9.62 16.59 -16.34
N LEU A 161 -9.66 15.50 -17.13
CA LEU A 161 -9.92 15.53 -18.57
C LEU A 161 -11.42 15.40 -18.91
N GLY A 162 -12.30 15.33 -17.92
CA GLY A 162 -13.75 15.14 -18.11
C GLY A 162 -14.14 13.78 -18.72
N SER A 163 -13.27 12.78 -18.63
CA SER A 163 -13.48 11.44 -19.21
C SER A 163 -13.79 10.36 -18.18
N LEU A 164 -13.78 10.68 -16.87
CA LEU A 164 -14.16 9.75 -15.81
C LEU A 164 -15.67 9.76 -15.59
N ASP A 165 -16.27 8.58 -15.48
CA ASP A 165 -17.62 8.44 -14.97
C ASP A 165 -17.65 8.79 -13.48
N GLU A 166 -18.49 9.76 -13.09
CA GLU A 166 -18.59 10.25 -11.69
C GLU A 166 -19.00 9.15 -10.70
N SER A 167 -19.70 8.12 -11.15
CA SER A 167 -20.06 6.96 -10.30
C SER A 167 -18.84 6.21 -9.77
N ARG A 168 -17.68 6.39 -10.38
CA ARG A 168 -16.38 5.81 -9.95
C ARG A 168 -15.66 6.65 -8.91
N LEU A 169 -16.17 7.84 -8.58
CA LEU A 169 -15.61 8.66 -7.51
C LEU A 169 -15.98 8.07 -6.14
N GLY A 170 -15.05 8.13 -5.22
CA GLY A 170 -15.28 7.76 -3.84
C GLY A 170 -15.90 8.88 -3.02
N LYS A 171 -16.36 8.57 -1.81
CA LYS A 171 -16.80 9.59 -0.86
C LYS A 171 -15.59 10.38 -0.33
N PRO A 172 -15.68 11.71 -0.24
CA PRO A 172 -14.65 12.54 0.37
C PRO A 172 -14.37 12.09 1.81
N LYS A 173 -13.09 12.10 2.21
CA LYS A 173 -12.65 11.77 3.57
C LYS A 173 -12.40 13.07 4.38
N SER A 174 -12.16 12.92 5.68
CA SER A 174 -11.93 14.07 6.58
C SER A 174 -10.73 14.95 6.19
N SER A 175 -9.77 14.44 5.39
CA SER A 175 -8.73 15.28 4.78
C SER A 175 -9.33 16.40 3.93
N ASP A 176 -10.37 16.08 3.14
CA ASP A 176 -10.94 16.96 2.15
C ASP A 176 -12.16 17.73 2.70
N THR A 177 -12.92 17.12 3.64
CA THR A 177 -14.14 17.73 4.20
C THR A 177 -13.89 18.59 5.43
N GLU A 178 -12.85 18.30 6.20
CA GLU A 178 -12.56 18.97 7.47
C GLU A 178 -11.22 19.71 7.49
N ARG A 179 -10.15 19.04 7.06
CA ARG A 179 -8.79 19.58 7.15
C ARG A 179 -8.50 20.59 6.07
N LEU A 180 -8.93 20.32 4.83
CA LEU A 180 -8.71 21.25 3.71
C LEU A 180 -9.34 22.61 3.98
N PRO A 181 -10.62 22.77 4.37
CA PRO A 181 -11.19 24.07 4.70
C PRO A 181 -10.45 24.79 5.83
N ARG A 182 -10.01 24.06 6.86
CA ARG A 182 -9.22 24.65 7.95
C ARG A 182 -7.86 25.17 7.48
N GLU A 183 -7.20 24.45 6.58
CA GLU A 183 -5.90 24.87 6.04
C GLU A 183 -6.05 26.06 5.10
N LEU A 184 -7.09 26.08 4.27
CA LEU A 184 -7.42 27.25 3.42
C LEU A 184 -7.68 28.48 4.28
N ALA A 185 -8.49 28.36 5.32
CA ALA A 185 -8.76 29.46 6.25
C ALA A 185 -7.47 29.95 6.96
N ARG A 186 -6.59 29.03 7.38
CA ARG A 186 -5.30 29.38 8.01
C ARG A 186 -4.40 30.18 7.08
N ARG A 187 -4.51 29.97 5.75
CA ARG A 187 -3.74 30.69 4.71
C ARG A 187 -4.43 31.93 4.20
N GLY A 188 -5.63 32.26 4.68
CA GLY A 188 -6.43 33.37 4.16
C GLY A 188 -6.98 33.13 2.75
N LEU A 189 -7.04 31.86 2.32
CA LEU A 189 -7.59 31.46 1.04
C LEU A 189 -9.07 31.11 1.23
N GLY A 190 -9.99 31.83 0.59
CA GLY A 190 -11.41 31.49 0.56
C GLY A 190 -11.66 30.22 -0.26
N SER A 191 -12.85 29.62 -0.12
CA SER A 191 -13.27 28.44 -0.89
C SER A 191 -13.28 28.65 -2.41
N ASP A 192 -13.28 29.92 -2.87
CA ASP A 192 -13.39 30.29 -4.29
C ASP A 192 -12.03 30.40 -5.01
N THR A 193 -10.90 30.32 -4.27
CA THR A 193 -9.55 30.46 -4.87
C THR A 193 -8.86 29.15 -5.22
N ALA A 194 -9.48 28.01 -4.98
CA ALA A 194 -8.91 26.70 -5.30
C ALA A 194 -8.90 26.37 -6.81
N GLY A 195 -9.30 27.28 -7.68
CA GLY A 195 -9.46 27.05 -9.13
C GLY A 195 -8.73 27.98 -10.08
N SER A 196 -8.03 29.03 -9.60
CA SER A 196 -7.30 29.95 -10.49
C SER A 196 -5.81 29.96 -10.22
N GLY A 197 -5.12 28.88 -10.58
CA GLY A 197 -3.68 28.87 -10.73
C GLY A 197 -3.30 29.52 -12.06
N GLU A 198 -3.28 30.86 -12.16
CA GLU A 198 -2.47 31.51 -13.16
C GLU A 198 -1.00 31.21 -12.89
N VAL A 199 -0.41 30.45 -13.79
CA VAL A 199 1.05 30.29 -13.87
C VAL A 199 1.62 31.63 -14.37
N PRO A 200 2.45 32.33 -13.58
CA PRO A 200 3.13 33.51 -14.14
C PRO A 200 4.08 33.06 -15.23
N GLY A 201 3.97 33.70 -16.40
CA GLY A 201 4.82 33.50 -17.55
C GLY A 201 6.28 33.90 -17.34
#